data_80973d1bb2273260cc609157232b5be3
#
_entry.id   80973d1bb2273260cc609157232b5be3
#
_cell.length_a   1.000
_cell.length_b   1.000
_cell.length_c   1.000
_cell.angle_alpha   90.00
_cell.angle_beta   90.00
_cell.angle_gamma   90.00
#
_symmetry.space_group_name_H-M   'P 1'
#
loop_
_entity.id
_entity.type
_entity.pdbx_description
1 polymer ?
#
loop_
_entity_poly.entity_id
_entity_poly.type
_entity_poly.pdbx_seq_one_letter_code
_entity_poly.pdbx_strand_id
1 'polypeptide(L)'
;MAEVIPIATNPAPVRSLPIPQTGAVRRSVGHWTDTRGRPLRDLRISVTDHCNFCFRYCMPKEKFSNPHAFLAHTELLTFEEILRIARIVVANGVEKLRLTGGEPLLRKGLEELVAELRRLRTPDGRDIDIALTTNASILHK
;
A
#
# COMPACT_ATOMS: atom_id res chain seq x y z
N MET A 1 26.95 26.93 15.02
CA MET A 1 27.20 25.44 15.05
C MET A 1 25.89 24.77 15.35
N ALA A 2 25.37 23.98 14.46
CA ALA A 2 24.10 23.26 14.69
C ALA A 2 24.41 22.01 15.51
N GLU A 3 23.77 21.86 16.65
CA GLU A 3 23.89 20.72 17.55
C GLU A 3 23.20 19.52 16.90
N VAL A 4 23.95 18.47 16.59
CA VAL A 4 23.42 17.23 16.04
C VAL A 4 22.86 16.40 17.19
N ILE A 5 21.54 16.25 17.24
CA ILE A 5 20.87 15.38 18.20
C ILE A 5 21.16 13.92 17.80
N PRO A 6 21.89 13.14 18.60
CA PRO A 6 22.15 11.74 18.27
C PRO A 6 20.86 10.92 18.36
N ILE A 7 20.47 10.29 17.25
CA ILE A 7 19.41 9.27 17.27
C ILE A 7 19.95 8.05 18.03
N ALA A 8 19.32 7.70 19.14
CA ALA A 8 19.71 6.55 19.94
C ALA A 8 19.68 5.27 19.08
N THR A 9 20.84 4.67 18.88
CA THR A 9 21.04 3.45 18.08
C THR A 9 20.81 2.16 18.86
N ASN A 10 20.24 2.24 20.06
CA ASN A 10 19.97 1.06 20.87
C ASN A 10 18.47 0.72 20.75
N PRO A 11 18.06 -0.31 19.96
CA PRO A 11 16.67 -0.73 19.94
C PRO A 11 16.36 -1.29 21.34
N ALA A 12 15.51 -0.60 22.09
CA ALA A 12 14.93 -1.19 23.28
C ALA A 12 14.37 -2.56 22.93
N PRO A 13 14.51 -3.57 23.82
CA PRO A 13 13.99 -4.90 23.54
C PRO A 13 12.51 -4.77 23.19
N VAL A 14 12.16 -5.22 21.98
CA VAL A 14 10.76 -5.25 21.51
C VAL A 14 10.01 -6.10 22.52
N ARG A 15 9.25 -5.45 23.40
CA ARG A 15 8.32 -6.14 24.28
C ARG A 15 7.35 -6.87 23.35
N SER A 16 7.45 -8.19 23.29
CA SER A 16 6.47 -9.02 22.61
C SER A 16 5.12 -8.77 23.31
N LEU A 17 4.30 -7.95 22.68
CA LEU A 17 2.92 -7.80 23.11
C LEU A 17 2.27 -9.19 22.94
N PRO A 18 1.60 -9.72 23.98
CA PRO A 18 0.90 -10.98 23.82
C PRO A 18 -0.11 -10.82 22.70
N ILE A 19 0.04 -11.65 21.66
CA ILE A 19 -0.97 -11.74 20.60
C ILE A 19 -2.25 -12.17 21.31
N PRO A 20 -3.32 -11.37 21.26
CA PRO A 20 -4.60 -11.77 21.85
C PRO A 20 -4.98 -13.12 21.24
N GLN A 21 -5.14 -14.15 22.05
CA GLN A 21 -5.66 -15.43 21.57
C GLN A 21 -7.02 -15.13 20.94
N THR A 22 -7.13 -15.35 19.66
CA THR A 22 -8.33 -15.11 18.88
C THR A 22 -9.45 -15.98 19.43
N GLY A 23 -10.21 -15.44 20.37
CA GLY A 23 -11.56 -15.89 20.62
C GLY A 23 -12.31 -15.81 19.29
N ALA A 24 -13.14 -16.82 19.03
CA ALA A 24 -13.83 -17.08 17.77
C ALA A 24 -14.01 -15.85 16.89
N VAL A 25 -13.43 -15.89 15.67
CA VAL A 25 -13.57 -14.85 14.66
C VAL A 25 -15.07 -14.58 14.49
N ARG A 26 -15.59 -13.59 15.20
CA ARG A 26 -16.89 -13.04 14.88
C ARG A 26 -16.78 -12.54 13.46
N ARG A 27 -17.44 -13.22 12.53
CA ARG A 27 -17.69 -12.68 11.19
C ARG A 27 -18.44 -11.37 11.41
N SER A 28 -17.73 -10.28 11.52
CA SER A 28 -18.32 -8.96 11.46
C SER A 28 -18.83 -8.78 10.04
N VAL A 29 -20.12 -9.04 9.84
CA VAL A 29 -20.84 -8.46 8.70
C VAL A 29 -20.87 -6.97 9.00
N GLY A 30 -19.85 -6.24 8.57
CA GLY A 30 -19.73 -4.83 8.90
C GLY A 30 -18.30 -4.34 8.69
N HIS A 31 -18.14 -3.03 8.65
CA HIS A 31 -16.86 -2.36 8.44
C HIS A 31 -15.77 -2.84 9.43
N TRP A 32 -14.59 -3.15 8.91
CA TRP A 32 -13.43 -3.36 9.77
C TRP A 32 -13.14 -2.10 10.55
N THR A 33 -12.98 -2.24 11.86
CA THR A 33 -12.68 -1.15 12.77
C THR A 33 -11.43 -1.48 13.58
N ASP A 34 -10.70 -0.45 13.98
CA ASP A 34 -9.63 -0.59 14.94
C ASP A 34 -10.18 -0.74 16.37
N THR A 35 -9.27 -0.88 17.36
CA THR A 35 -9.64 -1.02 18.78
C THR A 35 -10.36 0.21 19.35
N ARG A 36 -10.39 1.33 18.64
CA ARG A 36 -11.08 2.57 18.99
C ARG A 36 -12.40 2.76 18.24
N GLY A 37 -12.84 1.76 17.48
CA GLY A 37 -14.07 1.79 16.70
C GLY A 37 -13.98 2.62 15.42
N ARG A 38 -12.77 3.02 14.96
CA ARG A 38 -12.61 3.77 13.72
C ARG A 38 -12.65 2.81 12.53
N PRO A 39 -13.51 3.05 11.52
CA PRO A 39 -13.62 2.17 10.36
C PRO A 39 -12.41 2.33 9.44
N LEU A 40 -11.99 1.21 8.82
CA LEU A 40 -11.02 1.22 7.73
C LEU A 40 -11.72 1.66 6.44
N ARG A 41 -11.43 2.87 5.95
CA ARG A 41 -12.07 3.42 4.75
C ARG A 41 -11.14 3.57 3.56
N ASP A 42 -9.85 3.66 3.79
CA ASP A 42 -8.83 3.92 2.77
C ASP A 42 -7.76 2.83 2.82
N LEU A 43 -7.44 2.22 1.68
CA LEU A 43 -6.33 1.29 1.53
C LEU A 43 -5.33 1.81 0.52
N ARG A 44 -4.07 1.88 0.92
CA ARG A 44 -2.95 2.19 0.04
C ARG A 44 -2.26 0.92 -0.41
N ILE A 45 -2.10 0.75 -1.72
CA ILE A 45 -1.47 -0.41 -2.36
C ILE A 45 -0.24 0.05 -3.13
N SER A 46 0.93 -0.44 -2.74
CA SER A 46 2.17 -0.28 -3.48
C SER A 46 2.22 -1.33 -4.59
N VAL A 47 2.16 -0.91 -5.85
CA VAL A 47 2.15 -1.84 -6.99
C VAL A 47 3.55 -2.17 -7.51
N THR A 48 4.55 -1.38 -7.15
CA THR A 48 5.97 -1.58 -7.47
C THR A 48 6.84 -0.79 -6.51
N ASP A 49 8.06 -1.22 -6.30
CA ASP A 49 9.09 -0.48 -5.56
C ASP A 49 9.99 0.35 -6.47
N HIS A 50 9.98 0.07 -7.80
CA HIS A 50 10.77 0.79 -8.78
C HIS A 50 10.28 2.23 -8.97
N CYS A 51 11.25 3.16 -9.07
CA CYS A 51 11.00 4.55 -9.40
C CYS A 51 12.05 5.05 -10.40
N ASN A 52 11.63 5.88 -11.33
CA ASN A 52 12.54 6.55 -12.28
C ASN A 52 13.15 7.85 -11.74
N PHE A 53 12.75 8.25 -10.51
CA PHE A 53 13.34 9.38 -9.79
C PHE A 53 14.04 8.91 -8.52
N CYS A 54 15.19 9.51 -8.22
CA CYS A 54 15.98 9.26 -7.02
C CYS A 54 16.04 10.53 -6.16
N PHE A 55 14.96 10.85 -5.46
CA PHE A 55 14.98 11.96 -4.51
C PHE A 55 15.66 11.56 -3.21
N ARG A 56 16.51 12.43 -2.67
CA ARG A 56 17.27 12.16 -1.44
C ARG A 56 16.37 11.79 -0.24
N TYR A 57 15.17 12.36 -0.17
CA TYR A 57 14.26 12.14 0.96
C TYR A 57 13.48 10.81 0.88
N CYS A 58 13.28 10.23 -0.31
CA CYS A 58 12.52 8.97 -0.46
C CYS A 58 13.37 7.80 -0.96
N MET A 59 14.39 8.06 -1.79
CA MET A 59 15.28 7.04 -2.35
C MET A 59 16.74 7.52 -2.29
N PRO A 60 17.39 7.52 -1.10
CA PRO A 60 18.79 7.90 -0.96
C PRO A 60 19.67 7.02 -1.82
N LYS A 61 20.55 7.64 -2.63
CA LYS A 61 21.44 6.93 -3.56
C LYS A 61 22.28 5.85 -2.89
N GLU A 62 22.66 6.07 -1.63
CA GLU A 62 23.49 5.16 -0.84
C GLU A 62 22.82 3.79 -0.64
N LYS A 63 21.47 3.76 -0.63
CA LYS A 63 20.67 2.54 -0.44
C LYS A 63 20.17 1.94 -1.75
N PHE A 64 19.94 2.78 -2.78
CA PHE A 64 19.28 2.39 -4.03
C PHE A 64 20.19 2.45 -5.27
N SER A 65 21.48 2.70 -5.11
CA SER A 65 22.46 2.62 -6.22
C SER A 65 22.79 1.19 -6.63
N ASN A 66 22.41 0.19 -5.82
CA ASN A 66 22.60 -1.21 -6.16
C ASN A 66 21.40 -1.73 -6.97
N PRO A 67 21.59 -2.33 -8.17
CA PRO A 67 20.51 -2.92 -8.95
C PRO A 67 19.73 -4.03 -8.22
N HIS A 68 20.30 -4.62 -7.15
CA HIS A 68 19.63 -5.59 -6.28
C HIS A 68 18.81 -4.95 -5.14
N ALA A 69 18.70 -3.62 -5.10
CA ALA A 69 17.91 -2.92 -4.08
C ALA A 69 16.39 -3.01 -4.32
N PHE A 70 15.97 -3.47 -5.50
CA PHE A 70 14.56 -3.60 -5.88
C PHE A 70 14.16 -5.07 -5.95
N LEU A 71 12.89 -5.33 -5.66
CA LEU A 71 12.31 -6.68 -5.75
C LEU A 71 12.33 -7.18 -7.20
N ALA A 72 12.59 -8.46 -7.37
CA ALA A 72 12.37 -9.09 -8.67
C ALA A 72 10.88 -9.02 -9.03
N HIS A 73 10.56 -8.94 -10.32
CA HIS A 73 9.17 -8.85 -10.78
C HIS A 73 8.31 -10.01 -10.27
N THR A 74 8.90 -11.19 -10.04
CA THR A 74 8.25 -12.39 -9.51
C THR A 74 7.93 -12.29 -8.01
N GLU A 75 8.51 -11.35 -7.30
CA GLU A 75 8.25 -11.10 -5.87
C GLU A 75 7.18 -10.03 -5.65
N LEU A 76 6.78 -9.32 -6.71
CA LEU A 76 5.68 -8.38 -6.65
C LEU A 76 4.34 -9.14 -6.73
N LEU A 77 3.33 -8.66 -6.00
CA LEU A 77 1.97 -9.17 -6.14
C LEU A 77 1.51 -9.08 -7.59
N THR A 78 0.86 -10.11 -8.09
CA THR A 78 0.18 -10.09 -9.40
C THR A 78 -1.05 -9.17 -9.35
N PHE A 79 -1.58 -8.78 -10.49
CA PHE A 79 -2.80 -7.97 -10.54
C PHE A 79 -4.01 -8.73 -10.02
N GLU A 80 -4.05 -10.04 -10.22
CA GLU A 80 -5.10 -10.93 -9.69
C GLU A 80 -5.05 -10.97 -8.14
N GLU A 81 -3.85 -11.04 -7.56
CA GLU A 81 -3.67 -11.00 -6.11
C GLU A 81 -4.09 -9.65 -5.54
N ILE A 82 -3.68 -8.55 -6.18
CA ILE A 82 -4.10 -7.19 -5.80
C ILE A 82 -5.62 -7.06 -5.89
N LEU A 83 -6.23 -7.53 -6.97
CA LEU A 83 -7.68 -7.49 -7.16
C LEU A 83 -8.41 -8.34 -6.10
N ARG A 84 -7.86 -9.50 -5.76
CA ARG A 84 -8.39 -10.36 -4.69
C ARG A 84 -8.38 -9.63 -3.34
N ILE A 85 -7.26 -8.99 -2.98
CA ILE A 85 -7.14 -8.21 -1.76
C ILE A 85 -8.15 -7.04 -1.78
N ALA A 86 -8.22 -6.31 -2.90
CA ALA A 86 -9.14 -5.20 -3.07
C ALA A 86 -10.61 -5.62 -2.86
N ARG A 87 -11.04 -6.76 -3.43
CA ARG A 87 -12.38 -7.31 -3.23
C ARG A 87 -12.67 -7.58 -1.74
N ILE A 88 -11.72 -8.17 -1.04
CA ILE A 88 -11.88 -8.49 0.38
C ILE A 88 -12.04 -7.22 1.21
N VAL A 89 -11.18 -6.23 1.01
CA VAL A 89 -11.20 -5.01 1.82
C VAL A 89 -12.40 -4.12 1.49
N VAL A 90 -12.81 -4.04 0.23
CA VAL A 90 -14.02 -3.31 -0.18
C VAL A 90 -15.27 -3.96 0.42
N ALA A 91 -15.37 -5.29 0.40
CA ALA A 91 -16.47 -6.00 1.06
C ALA A 91 -16.52 -5.78 2.59
N ASN A 92 -15.40 -5.35 3.19
CA ASN A 92 -15.28 -5.03 4.62
C ASN A 92 -15.28 -3.52 4.92
N GLY A 93 -15.71 -2.67 3.97
CA GLY A 93 -16.01 -1.27 4.21
C GLY A 93 -14.96 -0.28 3.73
N VAL A 94 -13.93 -0.71 3.00
CA VAL A 94 -13.03 0.23 2.32
C VAL A 94 -13.77 0.88 1.15
N GLU A 95 -13.74 2.19 1.10
CA GLU A 95 -14.41 3.02 0.09
C GLU A 95 -13.43 3.65 -0.89
N LYS A 96 -12.12 3.67 -0.53
CA LYS A 96 -11.07 4.29 -1.33
C LYS A 96 -9.86 3.37 -1.46
N LEU A 97 -9.38 3.20 -2.70
CA LEU A 97 -8.13 2.52 -3.01
C LEU A 97 -7.14 3.53 -3.59
N ARG A 98 -5.96 3.60 -2.99
CA ARG A 98 -4.88 4.48 -3.45
C ARG A 98 -3.73 3.65 -3.99
N LEU A 99 -3.53 3.68 -5.30
CA LEU A 99 -2.40 3.04 -5.95
C LEU A 99 -1.16 3.93 -5.87
N THR A 100 -0.06 3.32 -5.48
CA THR A 100 1.23 3.99 -5.29
C THR A 100 2.36 3.00 -5.58
N GLY A 101 3.57 3.33 -5.17
CA GLY A 101 4.75 2.48 -5.32
C GLY A 101 5.99 3.33 -5.20
N GLY A 102 7.05 2.94 -5.89
CA GLY A 102 8.06 3.88 -6.31
C GLY A 102 7.42 4.86 -7.31
N GLU A 103 7.28 4.44 -8.57
CA GLU A 103 6.45 5.12 -9.57
C GLU A 103 5.47 4.10 -10.18
N PRO A 104 4.18 4.16 -9.88
CA PRO A 104 3.22 3.14 -10.31
C PRO A 104 3.06 3.04 -11.82
N LEU A 105 3.25 4.14 -12.56
CA LEU A 105 3.15 4.15 -14.02
C LEU A 105 4.28 3.37 -14.72
N LEU A 106 5.33 2.98 -14.00
CA LEU A 106 6.35 2.07 -14.54
C LEU A 106 5.86 0.61 -14.62
N ARG A 107 4.79 0.26 -13.89
CA ARG A 107 4.24 -1.09 -13.93
C ARG A 107 3.35 -1.25 -15.15
N LYS A 108 3.80 -2.06 -16.12
CA LYS A 108 3.05 -2.36 -17.35
C LYS A 108 1.69 -2.96 -17.03
N GLY A 109 0.66 -2.54 -17.77
CA GLY A 109 -0.70 -3.03 -17.62
C GLY A 109 -1.44 -2.45 -16.40
N LEU A 110 -0.95 -1.38 -15.77
CA LEU A 110 -1.60 -0.74 -14.64
C LEU A 110 -3.03 -0.28 -14.98
N GLU A 111 -3.26 0.13 -16.22
CA GLU A 111 -4.56 0.52 -16.75
C GLU A 111 -5.58 -0.61 -16.68
N GLU A 112 -5.16 -1.85 -16.93
CA GLU A 112 -6.01 -3.04 -16.82
C GLU A 112 -6.42 -3.28 -15.37
N LEU A 113 -5.47 -3.16 -14.43
CA LEU A 113 -5.77 -3.24 -13.00
C LEU A 113 -6.77 -2.17 -12.58
N VAL A 114 -6.57 -0.92 -13.00
CA VAL A 114 -7.49 0.19 -12.69
C VAL A 114 -8.89 -0.08 -13.24
N ALA A 115 -8.98 -0.59 -14.48
CA ALA A 115 -10.26 -0.95 -15.10
C ALA A 115 -11.00 -2.04 -14.30
N GLU A 116 -10.30 -3.06 -13.82
CA GLU A 116 -10.90 -4.11 -12.98
C GLU A 116 -11.29 -3.59 -11.58
N LEU A 117 -10.44 -2.77 -10.97
CA LEU A 117 -10.76 -2.17 -9.67
C LEU A 117 -12.00 -1.26 -9.74
N ARG A 118 -12.21 -0.53 -10.82
CA ARG A 118 -13.41 0.31 -11.03
C ARG A 118 -14.72 -0.47 -11.11
N ARG A 119 -14.67 -1.76 -11.35
CA ARG A 119 -15.87 -2.63 -11.35
C ARG A 119 -16.32 -3.00 -9.95
N LEU A 120 -15.47 -2.79 -8.95
CA LEU A 120 -15.82 -3.08 -7.56
C LEU A 120 -16.87 -2.10 -7.06
N ARG A 121 -17.71 -2.59 -6.18
CA ARG A 121 -18.76 -1.81 -5.51
C ARG A 121 -18.65 -1.99 -4.01
N THR A 122 -18.90 -0.94 -3.28
CA THR A 122 -19.07 -1.01 -1.83
C THR A 122 -20.27 -1.86 -1.47
N PRO A 123 -20.40 -2.37 -0.22
CA PRO A 123 -21.54 -3.19 0.18
C PRO A 123 -22.90 -2.52 0.00
N ASP A 124 -22.95 -1.18 0.01
CA ASP A 124 -24.13 -0.36 -0.26
C ASP A 124 -24.29 0.03 -1.75
N GLY A 125 -23.50 -0.58 -2.66
CA GLY A 125 -23.64 -0.46 -4.10
C GLY A 125 -23.00 0.78 -4.74
N ARG A 126 -22.28 1.62 -3.96
CA ARG A 126 -21.58 2.81 -4.47
C ARG A 126 -20.29 2.42 -5.20
N ASP A 127 -19.86 3.30 -6.11
CA ASP A 127 -18.53 3.23 -6.71
C ASP A 127 -17.45 3.44 -5.64
N ILE A 128 -16.32 2.75 -5.78
CA ILE A 128 -15.13 3.02 -4.97
C ILE A 128 -14.36 4.21 -5.57
N ASP A 129 -13.75 5.01 -4.70
CA ASP A 129 -12.81 6.05 -5.10
C ASP A 129 -11.44 5.43 -5.39
N ILE A 130 -10.89 5.68 -6.59
CA ILE A 130 -9.55 5.21 -6.97
C ILE A 130 -8.65 6.43 -7.16
N ALA A 131 -7.60 6.51 -6.35
CA ALA A 131 -6.58 7.53 -6.45
C ALA A 131 -5.24 6.93 -6.90
N LEU A 132 -4.50 7.68 -7.69
CA LEU A 132 -3.14 7.35 -8.12
C LEU A 132 -2.16 8.39 -7.60
N THR A 133 -1.09 7.94 -6.95
CA THR A 133 0.02 8.82 -6.56
C THR A 133 1.18 8.58 -7.50
N THR A 134 1.49 9.56 -8.33
CA THR A 134 2.50 9.46 -9.39
C THR A 134 3.33 10.74 -9.47
N ASN A 135 4.56 10.63 -9.94
CA ASN A 135 5.40 11.77 -10.32
C ASN A 135 5.04 12.35 -11.71
N ALA A 136 4.09 11.73 -12.40
CA ALA A 136 3.53 12.12 -13.68
C ALA A 136 4.52 12.18 -14.86
N SER A 137 5.76 11.74 -14.71
CA SER A 137 6.82 11.88 -15.73
C SER A 137 6.57 11.12 -17.03
N ILE A 138 5.65 10.15 -17.01
CA ILE A 138 5.33 9.29 -18.17
C ILE A 138 3.84 9.32 -18.55
N LEU A 139 3.09 10.31 -18.08
CA LEU A 139 1.66 10.45 -18.42
C LEU A 139 1.38 10.77 -19.90
N HIS A 140 2.40 11.21 -20.67
CA HIS A 140 2.22 11.57 -22.08
C HIS A 140 2.71 10.49 -23.04
N LYS A 141 3.08 9.34 -22.54
CA LYS A 141 3.50 8.19 -23.35
C LYS A 141 2.39 7.18 -23.42
#